data_474b41a995380ea097f02bec2291627c
#
_entry.id   474b41a995380ea097f02bec2291627c
#
_cell.length_a   1.000
_cell.length_b   1.000
_cell.length_c   1.000
_cell.angle_alpha   90.00
_cell.angle_beta   90.00
_cell.angle_gamma   90.00
#
_symmetry.space_group_name_H-M   'P 1'
#
loop_
_entity.id
_entity.type
_entity.pdbx_description
1 polymer ?
#
loop_
_entity_poly.entity_id
_entity_poly.type
_entity_poly.pdbx_seq_one_letter_code
_entity_poly.pdbx_strand_id
1 'polypeptide(L)'
;MTTTITIKDKAINATYQDKTGTTSGAGTGAKFDITKTEGVYSVVLDSATASAGTGYAAGDTITIAGSGIGGVNTANDLILTVATVGTGGKIATFGSVGTGRTGDGTVDIQVDVAGTTGIDTYTVGGKSTEFTITKNTTNVTLASTLATNVSMTLADHERVVFTDKAIAYDAAGRAGDVYALLAAALGTADVTKAYTGVGIRLADNGWTNKQLAEALLNTDVYKTDAGGVSNETFIKHVYKNVFGTDATLTQVTDYTAWMTNNKLSQADVLVAASELSAFETTIGLTGLATTGIEYTPVV
;
A
#
# COMPACT_ATOMS: atom_id res chain seq x y z
N MET A 1 -18.78 9.18 1.51
CA MET A 1 -17.53 8.47 1.84
C MET A 1 -16.68 9.36 2.72
N THR A 2 -16.37 8.96 3.94
CA THR A 2 -15.55 9.79 4.84
C THR A 2 -14.19 9.11 4.91
N THR A 3 -13.23 9.58 4.12
CA THR A 3 -11.85 9.10 4.17
C THR A 3 -11.15 9.85 5.31
N THR A 4 -10.69 9.14 6.33
CA THR A 4 -9.88 9.72 7.40
C THR A 4 -8.43 9.67 6.98
N ILE A 5 -7.81 10.84 6.78
CA ILE A 5 -6.37 10.95 6.50
C ILE A 5 -5.69 11.35 7.80
N THR A 6 -4.81 10.50 8.31
CA THR A 6 -3.98 10.80 9.48
C THR A 6 -2.54 10.95 9.00
N ILE A 7 -1.97 12.14 9.13
CA ILE A 7 -0.56 12.40 8.86
C ILE A 7 0.21 12.26 10.17
N LYS A 8 1.14 11.29 10.23
CA LYS A 8 2.01 11.08 11.39
C LYS A 8 3.45 11.41 11.01
N ASP A 9 4.12 12.19 11.86
CA ASP A 9 5.57 12.26 11.82
C ASP A 9 6.14 10.93 12.34
N LYS A 10 6.89 10.23 11.49
CA LYS A 10 7.46 8.92 11.79
C LYS A 10 8.70 8.98 12.68
N ALA A 11 8.99 10.13 13.29
CA ALA A 11 10.06 10.28 14.26
C ALA A 11 9.85 9.27 15.40
N ILE A 12 10.72 8.27 15.48
CA ILE A 12 10.63 7.19 16.48
C ILE A 12 10.72 7.83 17.87
N ASN A 13 9.67 7.67 18.68
CA ASN A 13 9.72 8.04 20.09
C ASN A 13 10.72 7.12 20.78
N ALA A 14 11.68 7.71 21.47
CA ALA A 14 12.77 6.97 22.12
C ALA A 14 13.28 7.71 23.36
N THR A 15 13.82 6.93 24.31
CA THR A 15 14.54 7.47 25.46
C THR A 15 16.00 7.05 25.39
N TYR A 16 16.87 8.00 25.55
CA TYR A 16 18.33 7.83 25.54
C TYR A 16 18.88 8.21 26.90
N GLN A 17 19.35 7.24 27.66
CA GLN A 17 19.86 7.44 29.02
C GLN A 17 21.38 7.70 28.99
N ASP A 18 21.87 8.38 30.06
CA ASP A 18 23.30 8.60 30.33
C ASP A 18 24.09 9.27 29.18
N LYS A 19 23.46 10.15 28.40
CA LYS A 19 24.14 10.81 27.30
C LYS A 19 25.08 11.90 27.78
N THR A 20 26.32 11.90 27.24
CA THR A 20 27.31 12.92 27.45
C THR A 20 27.46 13.78 26.21
N GLY A 21 27.98 15.00 26.37
CA GLY A 21 28.22 15.90 25.27
C GLY A 21 29.64 16.51 25.32
N THR A 22 30.01 17.17 24.22
CA THR A 22 31.23 18.00 24.16
C THR A 22 30.91 19.38 24.70
N THR A 23 31.69 19.89 25.63
CA THR A 23 31.52 21.23 26.21
C THR A 23 32.37 22.28 25.52
N SER A 24 31.89 23.51 25.46
CA SER A 24 32.66 24.66 25.01
C SER A 24 33.66 25.17 26.07
N GLY A 25 33.45 24.81 27.35
CA GLY A 25 34.27 25.20 28.50
C GLY A 25 35.12 24.04 29.06
N ALA A 26 35.56 24.16 30.32
CA ALA A 26 36.38 23.18 31.01
C ALA A 26 35.55 22.08 31.75
N GLY A 27 34.22 22.19 31.74
CA GLY A 27 33.33 21.27 32.42
C GLY A 27 33.37 19.85 31.86
N THR A 28 33.22 18.84 32.73
CA THR A 28 33.22 17.42 32.35
C THR A 28 32.24 16.60 33.17
N GLY A 29 31.88 15.44 32.66
CA GLY A 29 31.17 14.39 33.39
C GLY A 29 29.67 14.60 33.57
N ALA A 30 29.06 15.62 32.97
CA ALA A 30 27.61 15.75 32.99
C ALA A 30 26.95 14.68 32.12
N LYS A 31 25.87 14.10 32.63
CA LYS A 31 25.05 13.09 31.94
C LYS A 31 23.59 13.54 31.89
N PHE A 32 22.95 13.23 30.80
CA PHE A 32 21.57 13.65 30.50
C PHE A 32 20.73 12.46 30.06
N ASP A 33 19.50 12.45 30.54
CA ASP A 33 18.44 11.60 30.00
C ASP A 33 17.62 12.42 29.00
N ILE A 34 17.49 11.88 27.80
CA ILE A 34 16.85 12.56 26.67
C ILE A 34 15.68 11.72 26.22
N THR A 35 14.50 12.31 26.23
CA THR A 35 13.28 11.69 25.65
C THR A 35 12.96 12.42 24.36
N LYS A 36 12.80 11.65 23.29
CA LYS A 36 12.32 12.12 21.98
C LYS A 36 10.87 11.73 21.84
N THR A 37 10.00 12.71 21.61
CA THR A 37 8.56 12.52 21.36
C THR A 37 8.20 13.35 20.14
N GLU A 38 7.71 12.70 19.09
CA GLU A 38 7.29 13.36 17.83
C GLU A 38 8.36 14.33 17.26
N GLY A 39 9.63 13.91 17.33
CA GLY A 39 10.74 14.72 16.83
C GLY A 39 11.22 15.84 17.77
N VAL A 40 10.61 16.00 18.94
CA VAL A 40 10.98 17.01 19.93
C VAL A 40 11.77 16.35 21.07
N TYR A 41 12.90 16.94 21.43
CA TYR A 41 13.71 16.51 22.58
C TYR A 41 13.24 17.16 23.87
N SER A 42 13.04 16.34 24.91
CA SER A 42 12.96 16.73 26.29
C SER A 42 14.23 16.22 27.01
N VAL A 43 14.89 17.07 27.77
CA VAL A 43 16.17 16.74 28.40
C VAL A 43 16.08 17.01 29.89
N VAL A 44 16.60 16.07 30.67
CA VAL A 44 16.80 16.23 32.11
C VAL A 44 18.22 15.80 32.47
N LEU A 45 18.80 16.37 33.55
CA LEU A 45 20.00 15.77 34.13
C LEU A 45 19.67 14.40 34.67
N ASP A 46 20.53 13.41 34.41
CA ASP A 46 20.38 12.10 35.00
C ASP A 46 20.34 12.22 36.56
N SER A 47 19.47 11.45 37.16
CA SER A 47 19.17 11.53 38.60
C SER A 47 20.30 11.04 39.53
N ALA A 48 21.35 10.39 38.98
CA ALA A 48 22.47 9.93 39.77
C ALA A 48 23.27 11.09 40.33
N THR A 49 23.70 10.98 41.56
CA THR A 49 24.38 12.07 42.37
C THR A 49 25.63 12.69 41.68
N ALA A 50 26.27 11.92 40.79
CA ALA A 50 27.49 12.37 40.04
C ALA A 50 27.20 12.96 38.67
N SER A 51 25.95 12.93 38.20
CA SER A 51 25.56 13.24 36.81
C SER A 51 25.56 14.74 36.49
N ALA A 52 25.65 15.61 37.48
CA ALA A 52 25.73 17.06 37.26
C ALA A 52 27.14 17.52 36.78
N GLY A 53 28.12 16.62 36.70
CA GLY A 53 29.49 16.92 36.31
C GLY A 53 30.23 17.85 37.24
N THR A 54 31.34 18.40 36.78
CA THR A 54 32.14 19.38 37.53
C THR A 54 32.85 20.34 36.54
N GLY A 55 33.22 21.53 37.05
CA GLY A 55 34.04 22.49 36.30
C GLY A 55 33.31 23.29 35.23
N TYR A 56 31.97 23.20 35.19
CA TYR A 56 31.14 24.01 34.29
C TYR A 56 31.01 25.46 34.80
N ALA A 57 30.85 26.39 33.87
CA ALA A 57 30.51 27.77 34.11
C ALA A 57 29.15 28.12 33.47
N ALA A 58 28.45 29.10 34.01
CA ALA A 58 27.25 29.64 33.36
C ALA A 58 27.63 30.23 32.00
N GLY A 59 26.87 29.87 30.98
CA GLY A 59 27.14 30.22 29.57
C GLY A 59 27.85 29.14 28.78
N ASP A 60 28.45 28.12 29.43
CA ASP A 60 29.03 27.00 28.70
C ASP A 60 27.94 26.31 27.87
N THR A 61 28.30 25.84 26.69
CA THR A 61 27.39 25.01 25.84
C THR A 61 27.88 23.57 25.89
N ILE A 62 26.92 22.66 25.86
CA ILE A 62 27.12 21.20 25.80
C ILE A 62 26.45 20.68 24.56
N THR A 63 27.22 20.14 23.61
CA THR A 63 26.71 19.59 22.37
C THR A 63 26.64 18.06 22.46
N ILE A 64 25.47 17.51 22.43
CA ILE A 64 25.24 16.07 22.36
C ILE A 64 25.02 15.71 20.89
N ALA A 65 25.87 14.82 20.38
CA ALA A 65 25.89 14.45 18.96
C ALA A 65 24.58 13.78 18.54
N GLY A 66 23.99 14.23 17.43
CA GLY A 66 22.72 13.74 16.88
C GLY A 66 22.72 12.23 16.66
N SER A 67 23.84 11.65 16.20
CA SER A 67 23.96 10.19 16.01
C SER A 67 23.80 9.38 17.31
N GLY A 68 24.06 9.98 18.46
CA GLY A 68 23.87 9.35 19.78
C GLY A 68 22.42 9.35 20.29
N ILE A 69 21.54 10.09 19.62
CA ILE A 69 20.15 10.33 20.01
C ILE A 69 19.16 10.11 18.84
N GLY A 70 19.54 9.23 17.90
CA GLY A 70 18.69 8.79 16.79
C GLY A 70 18.55 9.81 15.66
N GLY A 71 19.55 10.66 15.46
CA GLY A 71 19.65 11.62 14.38
C GLY A 71 21.00 11.55 13.68
N VAL A 72 21.33 12.61 12.94
CA VAL A 72 22.60 12.78 12.20
C VAL A 72 23.43 13.89 12.85
N ASN A 73 24.74 13.69 12.96
CA ASN A 73 25.63 14.70 13.52
C ASN A 73 25.56 16.02 12.75
N THR A 74 25.67 17.10 13.46
CA THR A 74 25.60 18.49 13.04
C THR A 74 24.16 18.93 12.76
N ALA A 75 23.40 18.19 11.98
CA ALA A 75 22.01 18.57 11.63
C ALA A 75 21.04 18.39 12.81
N ASN A 76 21.27 17.39 13.65
CA ASN A 76 20.39 17.02 14.78
C ASN A 76 21.09 17.07 16.12
N ASP A 77 22.24 17.73 16.21
CA ASP A 77 22.95 17.92 17.46
C ASP A 77 22.09 18.71 18.45
N LEU A 78 22.05 18.21 19.68
CA LEU A 78 21.33 18.86 20.77
C LEU A 78 22.31 19.76 21.55
N ILE A 79 22.03 21.04 21.57
CA ILE A 79 22.88 22.04 22.25
C ILE A 79 22.17 22.53 23.51
N LEU A 80 22.79 22.31 24.66
CA LEU A 80 22.36 22.77 25.95
C LEU A 80 23.22 23.94 26.41
N THR A 81 22.64 24.97 26.98
CA THR A 81 23.40 26.08 27.59
C THR A 81 23.28 25.98 29.11
N VAL A 82 24.42 25.92 29.81
CA VAL A 82 24.44 25.91 31.26
C VAL A 82 23.94 27.27 31.77
N ALA A 83 22.84 27.28 32.52
CA ALA A 83 22.28 28.52 33.06
C ALA A 83 22.85 28.86 34.42
N THR A 84 22.89 27.90 35.35
CA THR A 84 23.47 28.11 36.68
C THR A 84 24.31 26.89 37.11
N VAL A 85 25.31 27.14 37.95
CA VAL A 85 26.17 26.11 38.55
C VAL A 85 26.16 26.18 40.06
N GLY A 86 26.34 25.03 40.71
CA GLY A 86 26.53 24.87 42.14
C GLY A 86 28.01 24.75 42.51
N THR A 87 28.27 24.33 43.73
CA THR A 87 29.65 24.14 44.27
C THR A 87 30.46 23.18 43.39
N GLY A 88 31.68 23.58 43.03
CA GLY A 88 32.55 22.77 42.19
C GLY A 88 32.19 22.78 40.72
N GLY A 89 31.37 23.74 40.26
CA GLY A 89 30.96 23.85 38.88
C GLY A 89 30.01 22.73 38.44
N LYS A 90 29.20 22.20 39.36
CA LYS A 90 28.13 21.24 39.03
C LYS A 90 27.01 21.97 38.33
N ILE A 91 26.46 21.42 37.27
CA ILE A 91 25.29 22.00 36.59
C ILE A 91 24.09 21.95 37.55
N ALA A 92 23.51 23.11 37.85
CA ALA A 92 22.27 23.20 38.66
C ALA A 92 21.02 23.35 37.75
N THR A 93 21.15 24.22 36.74
CA THR A 93 20.12 24.37 35.70
C THR A 93 20.77 24.60 34.34
N PHE A 94 20.09 24.24 33.28
CA PHE A 94 20.45 24.61 31.93
C PHE A 94 19.30 25.38 31.26
N GLY A 95 19.69 26.30 30.35
CA GLY A 95 18.76 27.12 29.60
C GLY A 95 18.13 26.40 28.42
N SER A 96 17.72 27.15 27.40
CA SER A 96 17.00 26.60 26.25
C SER A 96 17.70 25.40 25.63
N VAL A 97 16.95 24.36 25.48
CA VAL A 97 17.29 23.23 24.66
C VAL A 97 17.12 23.67 23.21
N GLY A 98 18.20 23.71 22.44
CA GLY A 98 18.10 23.90 21.00
C GLY A 98 17.24 22.77 20.44
N THR A 99 16.14 23.13 19.83
CA THR A 99 15.24 22.17 19.23
C THR A 99 15.83 21.65 17.93
N GLY A 100 16.73 20.66 18.02
CA GLY A 100 17.07 19.87 16.87
C GLY A 100 15.89 18.97 16.51
N ARG A 101 15.33 19.07 15.32
CA ARG A 101 14.45 18.04 14.80
C ARG A 101 15.30 16.80 14.54
N THR A 102 14.82 15.64 14.97
CA THR A 102 15.50 14.38 14.76
C THR A 102 15.00 13.70 13.51
N GLY A 103 15.86 13.46 12.66
CA GLY A 103 15.85 12.88 11.34
C GLY A 103 17.02 13.49 10.60
N ASP A 104 17.33 13.04 9.47
CA ASP A 104 18.31 13.62 8.53
C ASP A 104 17.93 15.04 8.04
N GLY A 105 17.08 15.78 8.76
CA GLY A 105 16.46 17.03 8.34
C GLY A 105 15.20 16.84 7.52
N THR A 106 14.79 15.60 7.30
CA THR A 106 13.59 15.22 6.57
C THR A 106 12.53 14.74 7.55
N VAL A 107 11.32 15.24 7.41
CA VAL A 107 10.16 14.77 8.16
C VAL A 107 9.70 13.46 7.53
N ASP A 108 9.68 12.37 8.29
CA ASP A 108 9.04 11.13 7.84
C ASP A 108 7.53 11.38 7.75
N ILE A 109 7.00 11.41 6.54
CA ILE A 109 5.57 11.57 6.32
C ILE A 109 4.96 10.19 6.12
N GLN A 110 4.15 9.76 7.06
CA GLN A 110 3.27 8.62 6.88
C GLN A 110 1.84 9.10 6.80
N VAL A 111 1.14 8.74 5.72
CA VAL A 111 -0.28 9.02 5.53
C VAL A 111 -1.03 7.70 5.68
N ASP A 112 -1.89 7.59 6.68
CA ASP A 112 -2.78 6.45 6.84
C ASP A 112 -4.17 6.83 6.33
N VAL A 113 -4.68 6.08 5.35
CA VAL A 113 -6.00 6.28 4.76
C VAL A 113 -6.84 5.04 5.02
N ALA A 114 -7.96 5.21 5.69
CA ALA A 114 -8.91 4.12 5.94
C ALA A 114 -10.04 4.13 4.92
N GLY A 115 -10.31 2.96 4.34
CA GLY A 115 -11.48 2.69 3.53
C GLY A 115 -12.72 2.40 4.38
N THR A 116 -13.78 2.00 3.71
CA THR A 116 -15.08 1.61 4.30
C THR A 116 -15.35 0.12 4.03
N THR A 117 -16.57 -0.33 4.28
CA THR A 117 -16.99 -1.72 4.00
C THR A 117 -17.40 -1.97 2.54
N GLY A 118 -17.30 -0.97 1.68
CA GLY A 118 -17.61 -1.07 0.23
C GLY A 118 -16.37 -1.15 -0.63
N ILE A 119 -16.55 -0.97 -1.93
CA ILE A 119 -15.42 -0.79 -2.86
C ILE A 119 -14.91 0.64 -2.71
N ASP A 120 -13.71 0.76 -2.18
CA ASP A 120 -13.04 2.03 -1.97
C ASP A 120 -11.92 2.25 -2.99
N THR A 121 -11.88 3.48 -3.54
CA THR A 121 -10.88 3.87 -4.53
C THR A 121 -10.03 4.99 -3.98
N TYR A 122 -8.72 4.80 -4.00
CA TYR A 122 -7.76 5.85 -3.70
C TYR A 122 -7.04 6.30 -4.97
N THR A 123 -7.05 7.61 -5.24
CA THR A 123 -6.35 8.20 -6.39
C THR A 123 -5.03 8.81 -5.95
N VAL A 124 -3.93 8.30 -6.52
CA VAL A 124 -2.56 8.74 -6.27
C VAL A 124 -2.18 9.78 -7.32
N GLY A 125 -1.68 10.94 -6.90
CA GLY A 125 -1.29 12.03 -7.80
C GLY A 125 0.00 11.81 -8.58
N GLY A 126 0.59 10.60 -8.55
CA GLY A 126 1.85 10.23 -9.21
C GLY A 126 1.72 8.97 -10.06
N LYS A 127 2.83 8.61 -10.74
CA LYS A 127 2.94 7.36 -11.50
C LYS A 127 3.20 6.18 -10.55
N SER A 128 2.76 5.00 -10.93
CA SER A 128 3.01 3.77 -10.15
C SER A 128 4.50 3.48 -9.95
N THR A 129 5.35 3.88 -10.90
CA THR A 129 6.82 3.73 -10.84
C THR A 129 7.50 4.65 -9.81
N GLU A 130 6.79 5.64 -9.28
CA GLU A 130 7.27 6.56 -8.24
C GLU A 130 7.08 5.99 -6.83
N PHE A 131 6.56 4.76 -6.73
CA PHE A 131 6.28 4.08 -5.47
C PHE A 131 6.76 2.64 -5.47
N THR A 132 7.29 2.20 -4.32
CA THR A 132 7.37 0.78 -3.99
C THR A 132 6.02 0.38 -3.40
N ILE A 133 5.32 -0.51 -4.09
CA ILE A 133 3.97 -0.94 -3.73
C ILE A 133 4.06 -2.28 -3.02
N THR A 134 3.54 -2.37 -1.79
CA THR A 134 3.50 -3.62 -1.01
C THR A 134 2.06 -3.89 -0.59
N LYS A 135 1.49 -5.03 -1.03
CA LYS A 135 0.19 -5.53 -0.58
C LYS A 135 0.39 -6.47 0.61
N ASN A 136 -0.24 -6.12 1.72
CA ASN A 136 -0.40 -6.98 2.90
C ASN A 136 -1.83 -7.52 2.95
N THR A 137 -2.15 -8.32 3.96
CA THR A 137 -3.49 -8.94 4.08
C THR A 137 -4.62 -7.90 4.08
N THR A 138 -4.46 -6.80 4.81
CA THR A 138 -5.53 -5.80 5.04
C THR A 138 -5.22 -4.42 4.47
N ASN A 139 -4.01 -4.18 3.97
CA ASN A 139 -3.62 -2.86 3.49
C ASN A 139 -2.68 -2.92 2.29
N VAL A 140 -2.56 -1.77 1.61
CA VAL A 140 -1.57 -1.50 0.58
C VAL A 140 -0.67 -0.38 1.06
N THR A 141 0.63 -0.60 1.08
CA THR A 141 1.61 0.44 1.41
C THR A 141 2.27 0.95 0.14
N LEU A 142 2.29 2.25 -0.02
CA LEU A 142 2.95 2.98 -1.10
C LEU A 142 4.12 3.76 -0.49
N ALA A 143 5.35 3.29 -0.67
CA ALA A 143 6.56 4.01 -0.23
C ALA A 143 7.13 4.78 -1.43
N SER A 144 7.31 6.08 -1.30
CA SER A 144 7.85 6.91 -2.37
C SER A 144 9.28 6.49 -2.71
N THR A 145 9.58 6.37 -4.00
CA THR A 145 10.95 6.18 -4.51
C THR A 145 11.67 7.51 -4.72
N LEU A 146 10.92 8.62 -4.73
CA LEU A 146 11.45 9.97 -4.91
C LEU A 146 11.89 10.61 -3.57
N ALA A 147 11.33 10.12 -2.45
CA ALA A 147 11.65 10.60 -1.11
C ALA A 147 11.65 9.41 -0.14
N THR A 148 12.79 9.11 0.47
CA THR A 148 13.01 7.91 1.28
C THR A 148 12.18 7.83 2.56
N ASN A 149 11.54 8.90 2.96
CA ASN A 149 10.82 9.08 4.20
C ASN A 149 9.32 9.40 4.00
N VAL A 150 8.80 9.21 2.80
CA VAL A 150 7.38 9.40 2.49
C VAL A 150 6.73 8.07 2.18
N SER A 151 5.73 7.71 2.95
CA SER A 151 4.93 6.50 2.74
C SER A 151 3.45 6.74 3.01
N MET A 152 2.61 5.93 2.39
CA MET A 152 1.18 5.93 2.58
C MET A 152 0.70 4.51 2.82
N THR A 153 -0.20 4.33 3.79
CA THR A 153 -0.87 3.06 4.06
C THR A 153 -2.36 3.21 3.77
N LEU A 154 -2.85 2.42 2.85
CA LEU A 154 -4.25 2.36 2.43
C LEU A 154 -4.84 1.10 3.06
N ALA A 155 -5.67 1.26 4.09
CA ALA A 155 -6.39 0.16 4.72
C ALA A 155 -7.76 0.01 4.06
N ASP A 156 -8.16 -1.23 3.78
CA ASP A 156 -9.47 -1.57 3.20
C ASP A 156 -9.80 -0.77 1.91
N HIS A 157 -8.81 -0.68 1.01
CA HIS A 157 -8.99 -0.09 -0.32
C HIS A 157 -8.82 -1.18 -1.38
N GLU A 158 -9.83 -1.36 -2.21
CA GLU A 158 -9.84 -2.34 -3.30
C GLU A 158 -9.30 -1.77 -4.61
N ARG A 159 -9.26 -0.45 -4.75
CA ARG A 159 -8.82 0.23 -5.98
C ARG A 159 -7.76 1.27 -5.67
N VAL A 160 -6.61 1.19 -6.34
CA VAL A 160 -5.57 2.23 -6.32
C VAL A 160 -5.35 2.73 -7.74
N VAL A 161 -5.60 4.01 -7.98
CA VAL A 161 -5.51 4.65 -9.29
C VAL A 161 -4.32 5.59 -9.32
N PHE A 162 -3.32 5.28 -10.14
CA PHE A 162 -2.17 6.12 -10.46
C PHE A 162 -2.42 6.89 -11.76
N THR A 163 -1.53 7.80 -12.11
CA THR A 163 -1.64 8.56 -13.35
C THR A 163 -1.35 7.74 -14.61
N ASP A 164 -0.68 6.59 -14.47
CA ASP A 164 -0.27 5.70 -15.56
C ASP A 164 -1.03 4.37 -15.61
N LYS A 165 -1.63 3.94 -14.51
CA LYS A 165 -2.42 2.71 -14.42
C LYS A 165 -3.29 2.68 -13.17
N ALA A 166 -4.18 1.70 -13.10
CA ALA A 166 -4.87 1.36 -11.86
C ALA A 166 -4.67 -0.11 -11.49
N ILE A 167 -4.83 -0.43 -10.21
CA ILE A 167 -4.68 -1.77 -9.66
C ILE A 167 -5.89 -2.07 -8.77
N ALA A 168 -6.51 -3.23 -8.99
CA ALA A 168 -7.58 -3.77 -8.15
C ALA A 168 -7.03 -4.91 -7.29
N TYR A 169 -7.29 -4.86 -5.99
CA TYR A 169 -6.76 -5.82 -5.00
C TYR A 169 -7.78 -6.84 -4.50
N ASP A 170 -9.02 -6.77 -4.96
CA ASP A 170 -10.09 -7.72 -4.66
C ASP A 170 -10.14 -8.87 -5.68
N ALA A 171 -9.02 -9.59 -5.86
CA ALA A 171 -8.97 -10.75 -6.74
C ALA A 171 -9.90 -11.89 -6.31
N ALA A 172 -10.30 -11.97 -5.04
CA ALA A 172 -11.33 -12.87 -4.54
C ALA A 172 -12.74 -12.22 -4.52
N GLY A 173 -12.92 -11.08 -5.16
CA GLY A 173 -14.15 -10.30 -5.22
C GLY A 173 -14.47 -9.86 -6.64
N ARG A 174 -15.12 -8.70 -6.76
CA ARG A 174 -15.66 -8.22 -8.05
C ARG A 174 -14.64 -8.08 -9.16
N ALA A 175 -13.42 -7.62 -8.87
CA ALA A 175 -12.39 -7.51 -9.90
C ALA A 175 -11.91 -8.88 -10.37
N GLY A 176 -11.82 -9.86 -9.47
CA GLY A 176 -11.49 -11.24 -9.82
C GLY A 176 -12.56 -11.89 -10.68
N ASP A 177 -13.85 -11.70 -10.33
CA ASP A 177 -14.99 -12.17 -11.14
C ASP A 177 -14.92 -11.65 -12.58
N VAL A 178 -14.66 -10.33 -12.73
CA VAL A 178 -14.50 -9.68 -14.03
C VAL A 178 -13.33 -10.27 -14.81
N TYR A 179 -12.18 -10.43 -14.16
CA TYR A 179 -10.99 -10.97 -14.82
C TYR A 179 -11.21 -12.42 -15.28
N ALA A 180 -11.81 -13.28 -14.42
CA ALA A 180 -12.11 -14.65 -14.75
C ALA A 180 -13.13 -14.76 -15.90
N LEU A 181 -14.17 -13.89 -15.87
CA LEU A 181 -15.17 -13.84 -16.93
C LEU A 181 -14.56 -13.47 -18.29
N LEU A 182 -13.71 -12.43 -18.31
CA LEU A 182 -12.97 -12.03 -19.52
C LEU A 182 -12.04 -13.14 -20.01
N ALA A 183 -11.31 -13.79 -19.10
CA ALA A 183 -10.39 -14.87 -19.43
C ALA A 183 -11.12 -16.11 -19.99
N ALA A 184 -12.29 -16.46 -19.44
CA ALA A 184 -13.12 -17.54 -19.95
C ALA A 184 -13.70 -17.24 -21.34
N ALA A 185 -14.04 -15.98 -21.59
CA ALA A 185 -14.61 -15.57 -22.86
C ALA A 185 -13.58 -15.34 -23.96
N LEU A 186 -12.46 -14.70 -23.66
CA LEU A 186 -11.49 -14.24 -24.67
C LEU A 186 -10.15 -15.04 -24.62
N GLY A 187 -9.94 -15.86 -23.59
CA GLY A 187 -8.63 -16.42 -23.28
C GLY A 187 -7.72 -15.41 -22.56
N THR A 188 -6.83 -15.89 -21.72
CA THR A 188 -5.97 -15.03 -20.86
C THR A 188 -5.05 -14.11 -21.66
N ALA A 189 -4.62 -14.52 -22.87
CA ALA A 189 -3.75 -13.74 -23.73
C ALA A 189 -4.40 -12.48 -24.31
N ASP A 190 -5.74 -12.51 -24.44
CA ASP A 190 -6.51 -11.43 -25.07
C ASP A 190 -7.24 -10.55 -24.04
N VAL A 191 -7.08 -10.83 -22.75
CA VAL A 191 -7.54 -9.96 -21.68
C VAL A 191 -6.67 -8.71 -21.59
N THR A 192 -7.17 -7.60 -22.10
CA THR A 192 -6.46 -6.32 -22.04
C THR A 192 -6.82 -5.52 -20.78
N LYS A 193 -5.91 -4.64 -20.33
CA LYS A 193 -6.20 -3.71 -19.22
C LYS A 193 -7.42 -2.82 -19.50
N ALA A 194 -7.67 -2.50 -20.76
CA ALA A 194 -8.83 -1.70 -21.17
C ALA A 194 -10.14 -2.47 -20.96
N TYR A 195 -10.21 -3.73 -21.39
CA TYR A 195 -11.40 -4.57 -21.18
C TYR A 195 -11.64 -4.81 -19.69
N THR A 196 -10.58 -5.09 -18.94
CA THR A 196 -10.64 -5.23 -17.47
C THR A 196 -11.20 -3.97 -16.82
N GLY A 197 -10.74 -2.78 -17.25
CA GLY A 197 -11.23 -1.50 -16.72
C GLY A 197 -12.72 -1.26 -17.00
N VAL A 198 -13.19 -1.57 -18.21
CA VAL A 198 -14.62 -1.48 -18.54
C VAL A 198 -15.44 -2.45 -17.67
N GLY A 199 -15.01 -3.70 -17.57
CA GLY A 199 -15.70 -4.71 -16.76
C GLY A 199 -15.75 -4.33 -15.28
N ILE A 200 -14.63 -3.90 -14.70
CA ILE A 200 -14.57 -3.44 -13.29
C ILE A 200 -15.52 -2.25 -13.07
N ARG A 201 -15.52 -1.25 -13.96
CA ARG A 201 -16.43 -0.11 -13.84
C ARG A 201 -17.90 -0.53 -13.85
N LEU A 202 -18.29 -1.45 -14.73
CA LEU A 202 -19.65 -1.96 -14.78
C LEU A 202 -20.00 -2.74 -13.50
N ALA A 203 -19.09 -3.59 -13.03
CA ALA A 203 -19.25 -4.35 -11.80
C ALA A 203 -19.40 -3.43 -10.57
N ASP A 204 -18.55 -2.40 -10.44
CA ASP A 204 -18.61 -1.41 -9.36
C ASP A 204 -19.90 -0.56 -9.42
N ASN A 205 -20.50 -0.43 -10.62
CA ASN A 205 -21.84 0.17 -10.80
C ASN A 205 -23.00 -0.81 -10.57
N GLY A 206 -22.74 -1.98 -10.01
CA GLY A 206 -23.76 -2.93 -9.58
C GLY A 206 -24.22 -3.93 -10.64
N TRP A 207 -23.54 -4.04 -11.77
CA TRP A 207 -23.85 -5.09 -12.75
C TRP A 207 -23.54 -6.48 -12.17
N THR A 208 -24.45 -7.43 -12.39
CA THR A 208 -24.23 -8.82 -12.03
C THR A 208 -23.25 -9.50 -13.01
N ASN A 209 -22.63 -10.62 -12.62
CA ASN A 209 -21.77 -11.42 -13.50
C ASN A 209 -22.50 -11.84 -14.78
N LYS A 210 -23.81 -12.16 -14.67
CA LYS A 210 -24.64 -12.49 -15.82
C LYS A 210 -24.79 -11.31 -16.79
N GLN A 211 -25.08 -10.10 -16.30
CA GLN A 211 -25.18 -8.91 -17.15
C GLN A 211 -23.86 -8.57 -17.84
N LEU A 212 -22.74 -8.74 -17.12
CA LEU A 212 -21.40 -8.58 -17.69
C LEU A 212 -21.15 -9.61 -18.79
N ALA A 213 -21.51 -10.88 -18.56
CA ALA A 213 -21.40 -11.95 -19.55
C ALA A 213 -22.26 -11.66 -20.79
N GLU A 214 -23.52 -11.27 -20.60
CA GLU A 214 -24.43 -10.90 -21.71
C GLU A 214 -23.85 -9.75 -22.57
N ALA A 215 -23.33 -8.71 -21.92
CA ALA A 215 -22.72 -7.59 -22.62
C ALA A 215 -21.47 -8.04 -23.40
N LEU A 216 -20.59 -8.82 -22.79
CA LEU A 216 -19.35 -9.30 -23.39
C LEU A 216 -19.62 -10.19 -24.61
N LEU A 217 -20.52 -11.16 -24.50
CA LEU A 217 -20.93 -12.05 -25.59
C LEU A 217 -21.57 -11.30 -26.78
N ASN A 218 -22.11 -10.11 -26.53
CA ASN A 218 -22.69 -9.27 -27.58
C ASN A 218 -21.66 -8.37 -28.30
N THR A 219 -20.42 -8.31 -27.84
CA THR A 219 -19.37 -7.51 -28.48
C THR A 219 -18.90 -8.14 -29.80
N ASP A 220 -18.48 -7.31 -30.75
CA ASP A 220 -17.89 -7.79 -32.00
C ASP A 220 -16.52 -8.48 -31.73
N VAL A 221 -15.81 -8.05 -30.70
CA VAL A 221 -14.54 -8.69 -30.27
C VAL A 221 -14.78 -10.15 -29.94
N TYR A 222 -15.73 -10.46 -29.05
CA TYR A 222 -16.06 -11.85 -28.71
C TYR A 222 -16.57 -12.64 -29.92
N LYS A 223 -17.50 -12.08 -30.70
CA LYS A 223 -18.10 -12.77 -31.88
C LYS A 223 -17.05 -13.14 -32.92
N THR A 224 -16.06 -12.24 -33.12
CA THR A 224 -14.95 -12.48 -34.04
C THR A 224 -14.01 -13.54 -33.52
N ASP A 225 -13.63 -13.47 -32.25
CA ASP A 225 -12.70 -14.39 -31.60
C ASP A 225 -13.31 -15.80 -31.50
N ALA A 226 -14.55 -15.93 -31.08
CA ALA A 226 -15.27 -17.20 -31.02
C ALA A 226 -15.59 -17.79 -32.40
N GLY A 227 -15.55 -17.02 -33.46
CA GLY A 227 -15.89 -17.47 -34.82
C GLY A 227 -17.38 -17.67 -35.04
N GLY A 228 -18.25 -17.08 -34.22
CA GLY A 228 -19.70 -17.12 -34.37
C GLY A 228 -20.47 -17.05 -33.04
N VAL A 229 -21.79 -17.20 -33.14
CA VAL A 229 -22.72 -17.00 -32.01
C VAL A 229 -23.58 -18.24 -31.67
N SER A 230 -23.36 -19.38 -32.36
CA SER A 230 -24.10 -20.61 -32.05
C SER A 230 -23.65 -21.22 -30.72
N ASN A 231 -24.52 -22.01 -30.08
CA ASN A 231 -24.14 -22.73 -28.85
C ASN A 231 -22.96 -23.68 -29.08
N GLU A 232 -22.89 -24.30 -30.23
CA GLU A 232 -21.78 -25.19 -30.61
C GLU A 232 -20.43 -24.39 -30.65
N THR A 233 -20.44 -23.25 -31.34
CA THR A 233 -19.24 -22.38 -31.44
C THR A 233 -18.86 -21.84 -30.06
N PHE A 234 -19.84 -21.39 -29.28
CA PHE A 234 -19.64 -20.91 -27.92
C PHE A 234 -18.98 -21.99 -27.04
N ILE A 235 -19.52 -23.21 -27.02
CA ILE A 235 -18.96 -24.29 -26.19
C ILE A 235 -17.53 -24.63 -26.62
N LYS A 236 -17.25 -24.75 -27.91
CA LYS A 236 -15.88 -25.03 -28.40
C LYS A 236 -14.91 -23.98 -27.92
N HIS A 237 -15.28 -22.71 -28.04
CA HIS A 237 -14.44 -21.57 -27.69
C HIS A 237 -14.20 -21.46 -26.18
N VAL A 238 -15.24 -21.43 -25.37
CA VAL A 238 -15.13 -21.32 -23.90
C VAL A 238 -14.45 -22.56 -23.31
N TYR A 239 -14.75 -23.77 -23.82
CA TYR A 239 -14.08 -24.99 -23.36
C TYR A 239 -12.57 -24.91 -23.56
N LYS A 240 -12.14 -24.46 -24.73
CA LYS A 240 -10.71 -24.27 -25.03
C LYS A 240 -10.04 -23.27 -24.10
N ASN A 241 -10.67 -22.13 -23.85
CA ASN A 241 -10.14 -21.10 -22.96
C ASN A 241 -10.03 -21.57 -21.51
N VAL A 242 -11.04 -22.32 -21.03
CA VAL A 242 -11.12 -22.79 -19.64
C VAL A 242 -10.24 -24.01 -19.38
N PHE A 243 -10.21 -24.97 -20.30
CA PHE A 243 -9.49 -26.24 -20.10
C PHE A 243 -8.17 -26.33 -20.88
N GLY A 244 -7.86 -25.35 -21.71
CA GLY A 244 -6.61 -25.31 -22.51
C GLY A 244 -6.58 -26.32 -23.66
N THR A 245 -7.65 -27.08 -23.89
CA THR A 245 -7.75 -28.11 -24.94
C THR A 245 -9.06 -27.99 -25.72
N ASP A 246 -9.06 -28.46 -26.95
CA ASP A 246 -10.29 -28.46 -27.76
C ASP A 246 -11.31 -29.46 -27.21
N ALA A 247 -12.60 -29.08 -27.19
CA ALA A 247 -13.69 -29.98 -26.84
C ALA A 247 -13.87 -31.05 -27.90
N THR A 248 -14.07 -32.31 -27.48
CA THR A 248 -14.46 -33.39 -28.36
C THR A 248 -15.88 -33.17 -28.90
N LEU A 249 -16.22 -33.79 -30.02
CA LEU A 249 -17.57 -33.72 -30.60
C LEU A 249 -18.63 -34.16 -29.58
N THR A 250 -18.36 -35.23 -28.81
CA THR A 250 -19.27 -35.71 -27.76
C THR A 250 -19.48 -34.63 -26.69
N GLN A 251 -18.43 -34.00 -26.18
CA GLN A 251 -18.53 -32.93 -25.19
C GLN A 251 -19.34 -31.74 -25.71
N VAL A 252 -19.11 -31.32 -26.96
CA VAL A 252 -19.86 -30.23 -27.58
C VAL A 252 -21.36 -30.59 -27.65
N THR A 253 -21.70 -31.82 -28.07
CA THR A 253 -23.05 -32.29 -28.16
C THR A 253 -23.71 -32.34 -26.79
N ASP A 254 -23.03 -32.91 -25.78
CA ASP A 254 -23.53 -33.07 -24.43
C ASP A 254 -23.79 -31.71 -23.75
N TYR A 255 -22.83 -30.77 -23.84
CA TYR A 255 -23.00 -29.42 -23.27
C TYR A 255 -24.09 -28.62 -23.99
N THR A 256 -24.21 -28.74 -25.33
CA THR A 256 -25.29 -28.07 -26.08
C THR A 256 -26.67 -28.64 -25.71
N ALA A 257 -26.80 -29.95 -25.54
CA ALA A 257 -28.00 -30.60 -25.08
C ALA A 257 -28.33 -30.19 -23.62
N TRP A 258 -27.30 -30.13 -22.75
CA TRP A 258 -27.47 -29.70 -21.37
C TRP A 258 -27.98 -28.25 -21.28
N MET A 259 -27.42 -27.31 -22.06
CA MET A 259 -27.91 -25.94 -22.15
C MET A 259 -29.39 -25.91 -22.56
N THR A 260 -29.76 -26.65 -23.59
CA THR A 260 -31.13 -26.67 -24.12
C THR A 260 -32.13 -27.27 -23.10
N ASN A 261 -31.78 -28.39 -22.49
CA ASN A 261 -32.66 -29.10 -21.55
C ASN A 261 -32.89 -28.31 -20.27
N ASN A 262 -31.87 -27.52 -19.83
CA ASN A 262 -31.96 -26.70 -18.62
C ASN A 262 -32.29 -25.23 -18.91
N LYS A 263 -32.59 -24.88 -20.16
CA LYS A 263 -32.92 -23.51 -20.60
C LYS A 263 -31.85 -22.49 -20.18
N LEU A 264 -30.57 -22.88 -20.25
CA LEU A 264 -29.44 -22.02 -19.91
C LEU A 264 -29.05 -21.17 -21.11
N SER A 265 -28.81 -19.88 -20.87
CA SER A 265 -28.23 -19.00 -21.86
C SER A 265 -26.69 -19.21 -21.91
N GLN A 266 -26.04 -18.73 -22.96
CA GLN A 266 -24.58 -18.71 -23.05
C GLN A 266 -23.96 -17.90 -21.89
N ALA A 267 -24.63 -16.84 -21.44
CA ALA A 267 -24.17 -16.05 -20.29
C ALA A 267 -24.21 -16.85 -18.99
N ASP A 268 -25.25 -17.66 -18.74
CA ASP A 268 -25.32 -18.53 -17.56
C ASP A 268 -24.15 -19.53 -17.55
N VAL A 269 -23.84 -20.11 -18.70
CA VAL A 269 -22.74 -21.08 -18.83
C VAL A 269 -21.37 -20.40 -18.71
N LEU A 270 -21.19 -19.20 -19.29
CA LEU A 270 -19.96 -18.45 -19.20
C LEU A 270 -19.65 -18.08 -17.74
N VAL A 271 -20.64 -17.61 -16.99
CA VAL A 271 -20.48 -17.34 -15.55
C VAL A 271 -20.07 -18.60 -14.81
N ALA A 272 -20.81 -19.70 -14.98
CA ALA A 272 -20.48 -20.97 -14.33
C ALA A 272 -19.05 -21.48 -14.68
N ALA A 273 -18.63 -21.28 -15.92
CA ALA A 273 -17.29 -21.68 -16.38
C ALA A 273 -16.19 -20.78 -15.76
N SER A 274 -16.43 -19.48 -15.62
CA SER A 274 -15.48 -18.55 -15.01
C SER A 274 -15.28 -18.77 -13.50
N GLU A 275 -16.27 -19.34 -12.82
CA GLU A 275 -16.27 -19.63 -11.38
C GLU A 275 -15.70 -21.03 -11.03
N LEU A 276 -15.17 -21.78 -12.01
CA LEU A 276 -14.55 -23.07 -11.75
C LEU A 276 -13.20 -22.87 -11.02
N SER A 277 -13.04 -23.42 -9.83
CA SER A 277 -11.82 -23.29 -9.01
C SER A 277 -10.55 -23.75 -9.74
N ALA A 278 -10.68 -24.77 -10.61
CA ALA A 278 -9.59 -25.22 -11.46
C ALA A 278 -9.18 -24.15 -12.48
N PHE A 279 -10.14 -23.42 -13.03
CA PHE A 279 -9.88 -22.33 -13.95
C PHE A 279 -9.26 -21.12 -13.25
N GLU A 280 -9.80 -20.71 -12.09
CA GLU A 280 -9.24 -19.65 -11.26
C GLU A 280 -7.76 -19.91 -10.93
N THR A 281 -7.42 -21.17 -10.63
CA THR A 281 -6.03 -21.61 -10.41
C THR A 281 -5.20 -21.46 -11.69
N THR A 282 -5.74 -21.88 -12.84
CA THR A 282 -5.06 -21.83 -14.14
C THR A 282 -4.75 -20.40 -14.57
N ILE A 283 -5.67 -19.47 -14.37
CA ILE A 283 -5.46 -18.05 -14.69
C ILE A 283 -4.63 -17.29 -13.63
N GLY A 284 -4.18 -17.97 -12.57
CA GLY A 284 -3.34 -17.40 -11.53
C GLY A 284 -4.03 -16.40 -10.62
N LEU A 285 -5.35 -16.49 -10.45
CA LEU A 285 -6.14 -15.52 -9.67
C LEU A 285 -5.64 -15.39 -8.22
N THR A 286 -5.18 -16.49 -7.62
CA THR A 286 -4.56 -16.48 -6.27
C THR A 286 -3.31 -15.59 -6.21
N GLY A 287 -2.47 -15.61 -7.26
CA GLY A 287 -1.29 -14.74 -7.36
C GLY A 287 -1.67 -13.26 -7.48
N LEU A 288 -2.77 -12.98 -8.19
CA LEU A 288 -3.30 -11.63 -8.36
C LEU A 288 -3.85 -11.02 -7.06
N ALA A 289 -4.14 -11.84 -6.04
CA ALA A 289 -4.49 -11.33 -4.70
C ALA A 289 -3.33 -10.54 -4.06
N THR A 290 -2.08 -10.86 -4.42
CA THR A 290 -0.87 -10.17 -3.91
C THR A 290 -0.40 -9.05 -4.84
N THR A 291 -0.37 -9.29 -6.15
CA THR A 291 0.12 -8.31 -7.13
C THR A 291 -0.94 -7.29 -7.55
N GLY A 292 -2.21 -7.64 -7.38
CA GLY A 292 -3.36 -6.91 -7.91
C GLY A 292 -3.62 -7.20 -9.38
N ILE A 293 -4.81 -6.84 -9.82
CA ILE A 293 -5.26 -6.89 -11.21
C ILE A 293 -5.06 -5.51 -11.80
N GLU A 294 -4.13 -5.37 -12.74
CA GLU A 294 -3.90 -4.10 -13.42
C GLU A 294 -5.00 -3.80 -14.44
N TYR A 295 -5.49 -2.57 -14.46
CA TYR A 295 -6.50 -2.13 -15.41
C TYR A 295 -6.32 -0.67 -15.84
N THR A 296 -6.96 -0.29 -16.95
CA THR A 296 -7.05 1.10 -17.40
C THR A 296 -8.35 1.69 -16.88
N PRO A 297 -8.32 2.71 -16.01
CA PRO A 297 -9.55 3.35 -15.54
C PRO A 297 -10.36 3.91 -16.70
N VAL A 298 -11.68 3.68 -16.66
CA VAL A 298 -12.61 4.30 -17.61
C VAL A 298 -13.21 5.52 -16.93
N VAL A 299 -12.89 6.69 -17.43
CA VAL A 299 -13.39 8.00 -16.96
C VAL A 299 -14.85 8.20 -17.39
#